data_591ef04547e8fa4d66fb30a28c023d6a
#
_entry.id   591ef04547e8fa4d66fb30a28c023d6a
#
_cell.length_a   1.000
_cell.length_b   1.000
_cell.length_c   1.000
_cell.angle_alpha   90.00
_cell.angle_beta   90.00
_cell.angle_gamma   90.00
#
_symmetry.space_group_name_H-M   'P 1'
#
loop_
_entity.id
_entity.type
_entity.pdbx_description
1 polymer ?
#
loop_
_entity_poly.entity_id
_entity_poly.type
_entity_poly.pdbx_seq_one_letter_code
_entity_poly.pdbx_strand_id
1 'polypeptide(L)'
;MNYYIGLYSPNKAKRDIDEIMQSMNFKDIAIQMEEKNKAARFFRKLLCVAKTWFVLKKGDLLLIQYPFKKYYSVLCKIARSKGCKTITLIHDLGTFRRQKLTAEMEIERLSHTDYIIVHNEKMKGWLEEHGCAVPMGNLEIFDYLSAAEPCREDEE
;
A
#
# COMPACT_ATOMS: atom_id res chain seq x y z
N MET A 1 9.91 -14.03 -4.63
CA MET A 1 9.00 -14.15 -3.47
C MET A 1 8.14 -12.89 -3.38
N ASN A 2 6.96 -12.96 -2.74
CA ASN A 2 6.08 -11.81 -2.66
C ASN A 2 6.00 -11.29 -1.23
N TYR A 3 6.11 -9.98 -1.07
CA TYR A 3 6.09 -9.30 0.22
C TYR A 3 5.08 -8.17 0.23
N TYR A 4 4.56 -7.84 1.40
CA TYR A 4 3.75 -6.65 1.62
C TYR A 4 4.17 -5.96 2.93
N ILE A 5 3.73 -4.73 3.10
CA ILE A 5 3.93 -3.99 4.35
C ILE A 5 2.58 -3.76 4.99
N GLY A 6 2.29 -4.54 6.03
CA GLY A 6 1.08 -4.43 6.82
C GLY A 6 1.00 -3.09 7.56
N LEU A 7 -0.18 -2.50 7.62
CA LEU A 7 -0.37 -1.19 8.27
C LEU A 7 -0.83 -1.29 9.72
N TYR A 8 -1.27 -2.47 10.17
CA TYR A 8 -1.81 -2.72 11.52
C TYR A 8 -2.74 -1.59 11.99
N SER A 9 -3.66 -1.22 11.12
CA SER A 9 -4.59 -0.12 11.33
C SER A 9 -5.90 -0.65 11.95
N PRO A 10 -6.59 0.12 12.81
CA PRO A 10 -7.96 -0.23 13.23
C PRO A 10 -8.96 -0.13 12.08
N ASN A 11 -8.58 0.46 10.95
CA ASN A 11 -9.42 0.57 9.77
C ASN A 11 -9.61 -0.81 9.12
N LYS A 12 -10.88 -1.24 8.97
CA LYS A 12 -11.25 -2.55 8.43
C LYS A 12 -10.66 -2.79 7.04
N ALA A 13 -10.80 -1.85 6.11
CA ALA A 13 -10.28 -1.99 4.75
C ALA A 13 -8.79 -2.33 4.69
N LYS A 14 -7.98 -1.79 5.61
CA LYS A 14 -6.54 -2.08 5.67
C LYS A 14 -6.23 -3.44 6.25
N ARG A 15 -7.03 -3.91 7.20
CA ARG A 15 -6.91 -5.28 7.75
C ARG A 15 -7.32 -6.31 6.72
N ASP A 16 -8.40 -6.06 6.02
CA ASP A 16 -8.89 -6.97 4.97
C ASP A 16 -7.82 -7.15 3.87
N ILE A 17 -7.10 -6.08 3.49
CA ILE A 17 -5.95 -6.21 2.60
C ILE A 17 -4.82 -7.03 3.22
N ASP A 18 -4.52 -6.84 4.50
CA ASP A 18 -3.49 -7.63 5.17
C ASP A 18 -3.87 -9.13 5.17
N GLU A 19 -5.14 -9.47 5.40
CA GLU A 19 -5.67 -10.85 5.34
C GLU A 19 -5.63 -11.42 3.91
N ILE A 20 -6.05 -10.63 2.90
CA ILE A 20 -5.97 -11.02 1.49
C ILE A 20 -4.51 -11.29 1.09
N MET A 21 -3.57 -10.42 1.45
CA MET A 21 -2.16 -10.63 1.13
C MET A 21 -1.62 -11.91 1.77
N GLN A 22 -2.00 -12.22 3.01
CA GLN A 22 -1.62 -13.46 3.67
C GLN A 22 -2.21 -14.69 2.95
N SER A 23 -3.48 -14.65 2.56
CA SER A 23 -4.12 -15.74 1.82
C SER A 23 -3.48 -15.99 0.44
N MET A 24 -2.90 -14.95 -0.17
CA MET A 24 -2.12 -15.01 -1.41
C MET A 24 -0.64 -15.40 -1.18
N ASN A 25 -0.28 -15.84 0.02
CA ASN A 25 1.10 -16.20 0.40
C ASN A 25 2.13 -15.05 0.31
N PHE A 26 1.68 -13.80 0.43
CA PHE A 26 2.58 -12.68 0.64
C PHE A 26 3.10 -12.69 2.09
N LYS A 27 4.39 -12.39 2.26
CA LYS A 27 5.02 -12.29 3.57
C LYS A 27 5.04 -10.85 4.06
N ASP A 28 4.62 -10.62 5.29
CA ASP A 28 4.65 -9.31 5.90
C ASP A 28 6.07 -8.91 6.33
N ILE A 29 6.53 -7.76 5.85
CA ILE A 29 7.80 -7.16 6.28
C ILE A 29 7.60 -6.22 7.46
N ALA A 30 6.39 -5.74 7.72
CA ALA A 30 6.15 -4.80 8.81
C ALA A 30 6.59 -5.36 10.16
N ILE A 31 6.93 -4.47 11.07
CA ILE A 31 7.32 -4.80 12.44
C ILE A 31 6.17 -4.43 13.35
N GLN A 32 5.61 -5.43 14.04
CA GLN A 32 4.61 -5.21 15.08
C GLN A 32 5.33 -4.69 16.34
N MET A 33 5.07 -3.46 16.69
CA MET A 33 5.50 -2.85 17.95
C MET A 33 4.40 -1.94 18.48
N GLU A 34 4.13 -1.98 19.77
CA GLU A 34 3.24 -1.03 20.40
C GLU A 34 3.74 0.41 20.23
N GLU A 35 2.89 1.28 19.70
CA GLU A 35 3.22 2.69 19.47
C GLU A 35 2.95 3.53 20.70
N LYS A 36 3.68 3.32 21.79
CA LYS A 36 3.49 4.06 23.05
C LYS A 36 3.83 5.55 22.94
N ASN A 37 4.72 5.93 22.02
CA ASN A 37 5.14 7.32 21.83
C ASN A 37 5.68 7.59 20.39
N LYS A 38 5.97 8.87 20.09
CA LYS A 38 6.47 9.30 18.78
C LYS A 38 7.85 8.68 18.44
N ALA A 39 8.70 8.46 19.44
CA ALA A 39 10.02 7.87 19.25
C ALA A 39 9.91 6.38 18.86
N ALA A 40 9.10 5.59 19.58
CA ALA A 40 8.84 4.20 19.24
C ALA A 40 8.30 4.05 17.80
N ARG A 41 7.39 4.94 17.39
CA ARG A 41 6.86 5.00 16.03
C ARG A 41 7.95 5.30 14.99
N PHE A 42 8.88 6.18 15.29
CA PHE A 42 10.00 6.49 14.42
C PHE A 42 10.94 5.28 14.26
N PHE A 43 11.35 4.67 15.39
CA PHE A 43 12.22 3.49 15.38
C PHE A 43 11.58 2.29 14.66
N ARG A 44 10.29 2.03 14.88
CA ARG A 44 9.58 0.97 14.16
C ARG A 44 9.68 1.15 12.63
N LYS A 45 9.51 2.37 12.14
CA LYS A 45 9.60 2.64 10.70
C LYS A 45 11.01 2.49 10.17
N LEU A 46 12.00 2.92 10.94
CA LEU A 46 13.41 2.74 10.58
C LEU A 46 13.77 1.26 10.51
N LEU A 47 13.32 0.47 11.50
CA LEU A 47 13.51 -0.97 11.48
C LEU A 47 12.78 -1.66 10.32
N CYS A 48 11.58 -1.19 9.94
CA CYS A 48 10.88 -1.69 8.77
C CYS A 48 11.67 -1.42 7.48
N VAL A 49 12.23 -0.23 7.33
CA VAL A 49 13.11 0.12 6.19
C VAL A 49 14.36 -0.77 6.17
N ALA A 50 15.01 -0.94 7.32
CA ALA A 50 16.19 -1.81 7.42
C ALA A 50 15.83 -3.29 7.09
N LYS A 51 14.75 -3.81 7.67
CA LYS A 51 14.26 -5.16 7.37
C LYS A 51 13.98 -5.35 5.88
N THR A 52 13.35 -4.36 5.24
CA THR A 52 13.09 -4.38 3.80
C THR A 52 14.39 -4.51 3.00
N TRP A 53 15.43 -3.78 3.38
CA TRP A 53 16.74 -3.87 2.74
C TRP A 53 17.35 -5.28 2.82
N PHE A 54 17.27 -5.94 3.98
CA PHE A 54 17.87 -7.26 4.17
C PHE A 54 17.04 -8.41 3.59
N VAL A 55 15.71 -8.27 3.58
CA VAL A 55 14.80 -9.35 3.18
C VAL A 55 14.63 -9.43 1.67
N LEU A 56 14.52 -8.28 0.97
CA LEU A 56 14.27 -8.24 -0.46
C LEU A 56 15.46 -8.75 -1.27
N LYS A 57 15.16 -9.58 -2.28
CA LYS A 57 16.10 -10.13 -3.25
C LYS A 57 15.63 -9.81 -4.67
N LYS A 58 16.55 -9.84 -5.63
CA LYS A 58 16.26 -9.59 -7.05
C LYS A 58 15.11 -10.50 -7.55
N GLY A 59 14.14 -9.89 -8.19
CA GLY A 59 12.96 -10.57 -8.73
C GLY A 59 11.80 -10.69 -7.73
N ASP A 60 11.95 -10.20 -6.49
CA ASP A 60 10.84 -10.16 -5.53
C ASP A 60 9.83 -9.06 -5.88
N LEU A 61 8.61 -9.22 -5.36
CA LEU A 61 7.53 -8.25 -5.47
C LEU A 61 7.23 -7.67 -4.10
N LEU A 62 7.09 -6.34 -4.03
CA LEU A 62 6.73 -5.61 -2.81
C LEU A 62 5.43 -4.82 -3.02
N LEU A 63 4.38 -5.16 -2.26
CA LEU A 63 3.15 -4.38 -2.21
C LEU A 63 3.19 -3.40 -1.03
N ILE A 64 2.89 -2.13 -1.32
CA ILE A 64 2.85 -1.05 -0.33
C ILE A 64 1.46 -0.43 -0.34
N GLN A 65 0.82 -0.39 0.83
CA GLN A 65 -0.46 0.32 1.01
C GLN A 65 -0.22 1.83 1.19
N TYR A 66 -0.79 2.65 0.32
CA TYR A 66 -0.66 4.10 0.38
C TYR A 66 -1.90 4.75 1.03
N PRO A 67 -1.74 5.80 1.85
CA PRO A 67 -0.55 6.61 2.08
C PRO A 67 0.38 6.04 3.16
N PHE A 68 1.66 5.90 2.85
CA PHE A 68 2.71 5.41 3.78
C PHE A 68 3.64 6.54 4.27
N LYS A 69 3.22 7.78 4.24
CA LYS A 69 3.97 8.97 4.66
C LYS A 69 5.32 9.09 3.92
N LYS A 70 6.34 9.67 4.61
CA LYS A 70 7.65 10.00 4.04
C LYS A 70 8.58 8.82 3.75
N TYR A 71 8.30 7.64 4.28
CA TYR A 71 9.12 6.44 4.03
C TYR A 71 8.75 5.70 2.74
N TYR A 72 7.64 6.05 2.12
CA TYR A 72 7.16 5.42 0.89
C TYR A 72 8.22 5.42 -0.23
N SER A 73 8.71 6.61 -0.59
CA SER A 73 9.72 6.75 -1.66
C SER A 73 11.03 6.01 -1.33
N VAL A 74 11.40 5.94 -0.04
CA VAL A 74 12.59 5.20 0.40
C VAL A 74 12.40 3.70 0.15
N LEU A 75 11.24 3.14 0.50
CA LEU A 75 10.93 1.73 0.29
C LEU A 75 10.92 1.36 -1.20
N CYS A 76 10.31 2.20 -2.05
CA CYS A 76 10.32 2.00 -3.50
C CYS A 76 11.76 2.06 -4.07
N LYS A 77 12.58 3.01 -3.60
CA LYS A 77 13.99 3.11 -4.02
C LYS A 77 14.81 1.88 -3.60
N ILE A 78 14.60 1.37 -2.38
CA ILE A 78 15.22 0.13 -1.90
C ILE A 78 14.82 -1.04 -2.80
N ALA A 79 13.53 -1.24 -3.04
CA ALA A 79 13.05 -2.32 -3.89
C ALA A 79 13.66 -2.24 -5.30
N ARG A 80 13.66 -1.06 -5.91
CA ARG A 80 14.26 -0.82 -7.22
C ARG A 80 15.76 -1.12 -7.23
N SER A 81 16.53 -0.66 -6.24
CA SER A 81 17.98 -0.93 -6.15
C SER A 81 18.32 -2.42 -5.99
N LYS A 82 17.39 -3.20 -5.46
CA LYS A 82 17.48 -4.65 -5.34
C LYS A 82 16.99 -5.42 -6.58
N GLY A 83 16.48 -4.71 -7.60
CA GLY A 83 15.87 -5.34 -8.77
C GLY A 83 14.54 -6.02 -8.48
N CYS A 84 13.81 -5.51 -7.49
CA CYS A 84 12.44 -5.91 -7.16
C CYS A 84 11.43 -5.04 -7.89
N LYS A 85 10.20 -5.53 -8.03
CA LYS A 85 9.05 -4.77 -8.50
C LYS A 85 8.22 -4.27 -7.33
N THR A 86 7.59 -3.11 -7.51
CA THR A 86 6.73 -2.50 -6.49
C THR A 86 5.33 -2.29 -7.02
N ILE A 87 4.33 -2.66 -6.20
CA ILE A 87 2.92 -2.34 -6.43
C ILE A 87 2.44 -1.45 -5.30
N THR A 88 1.76 -0.38 -5.64
CA THR A 88 1.14 0.52 -4.67
C THR A 88 -0.37 0.41 -4.72
N LEU A 89 -0.98 -0.01 -3.62
CA LEU A 89 -2.43 0.03 -3.44
C LEU A 89 -2.81 1.35 -2.76
N ILE A 90 -3.55 2.19 -3.45
CA ILE A 90 -3.98 3.50 -2.93
C ILE A 90 -5.31 3.34 -2.21
N HIS A 91 -5.36 3.59 -0.90
CA HIS A 91 -6.60 3.71 -0.14
C HIS A 91 -7.17 5.12 -0.22
N ASP A 92 -6.28 6.12 -0.33
CA ASP A 92 -6.67 7.52 -0.29
C ASP A 92 -5.52 8.41 -0.76
N LEU A 93 -5.85 9.50 -1.44
CA LEU A 93 -4.89 10.50 -1.86
C LEU A 93 -4.70 11.55 -0.77
N GLY A 94 -3.46 11.80 -0.40
CA GLY A 94 -3.12 12.74 0.65
C GLY A 94 -3.49 14.17 0.31
N THR A 95 -3.50 14.52 -0.96
CA THR A 95 -3.90 15.84 -1.50
C THR A 95 -5.34 16.20 -1.10
N PHE A 96 -6.26 15.24 -1.08
CA PHE A 96 -7.65 15.48 -0.66
C PHE A 96 -7.82 15.69 0.85
N ARG A 97 -6.86 15.23 1.65
CA ARG A 97 -6.93 15.32 3.12
C ARG A 97 -6.01 16.38 3.73
N ARG A 98 -5.02 16.86 3.01
CA ARG A 98 -3.96 17.69 3.57
C ARG A 98 -3.70 18.91 2.70
N GLN A 99 -4.04 20.07 3.19
CA GLN A 99 -3.81 21.36 2.52
C GLN A 99 -2.34 21.64 2.13
N LYS A 100 -1.38 20.95 2.78
CA LYS A 100 0.06 21.14 2.55
C LYS A 100 0.67 20.16 1.53
N LEU A 101 -0.11 19.22 1.01
CA LEU A 101 0.34 18.27 0.01
C LEU A 101 -0.27 18.66 -1.33
N THR A 102 0.57 19.05 -2.28
CA THR A 102 0.13 19.39 -3.63
C THR A 102 0.01 18.15 -4.51
N ALA A 103 -0.72 18.24 -5.61
CA ALA A 103 -0.84 17.17 -6.58
C ALA A 103 0.52 16.75 -7.13
N GLU A 104 1.38 17.71 -7.48
CA GLU A 104 2.72 17.45 -8.00
C GLU A 104 3.58 16.65 -7.01
N MET A 105 3.54 17.01 -5.73
CA MET A 105 4.26 16.28 -4.68
C MET A 105 3.74 14.86 -4.49
N GLU A 106 2.44 14.64 -4.69
CA GLU A 106 1.84 13.32 -4.58
C GLU A 106 2.20 12.46 -5.79
N ILE A 107 2.10 13.01 -7.00
CA ILE A 107 2.50 12.34 -8.24
C ILE A 107 4.00 12.00 -8.22
N GLU A 108 4.86 12.94 -7.80
CA GLU A 108 6.29 12.66 -7.64
C GLU A 108 6.56 11.46 -6.73
N ARG A 109 5.85 11.36 -5.61
CA ARG A 109 5.97 10.19 -4.71
C ARG A 109 5.52 8.91 -5.41
N LEU A 110 4.37 8.92 -6.05
CA LEU A 110 3.79 7.77 -6.72
C LEU A 110 4.62 7.33 -7.94
N SER A 111 5.38 8.22 -8.58
CA SER A 111 6.27 7.88 -9.69
C SER A 111 7.40 6.91 -9.31
N HIS A 112 7.60 6.64 -8.04
CA HIS A 112 8.64 5.71 -7.58
C HIS A 112 8.22 4.23 -7.60
N THR A 113 6.92 3.94 -7.77
CA THR A 113 6.41 2.56 -7.89
C THR A 113 6.39 2.08 -9.35
N ASP A 114 6.32 0.77 -9.56
CA ASP A 114 6.23 0.20 -10.91
C ASP A 114 4.78 0.01 -11.37
N TYR A 115 3.82 -0.09 -10.43
CA TYR A 115 2.41 -0.27 -10.73
C TYR A 115 1.54 0.31 -9.61
N ILE A 116 0.39 0.84 -9.97
CA ILE A 116 -0.58 1.40 -9.01
C ILE A 116 -1.91 0.67 -9.13
N ILE A 117 -2.51 0.34 -8.00
CA ILE A 117 -3.90 -0.14 -7.91
C ILE A 117 -4.73 0.98 -7.28
N VAL A 118 -5.73 1.45 -8.01
CA VAL A 118 -6.68 2.48 -7.58
C VAL A 118 -8.05 1.87 -7.30
N HIS A 119 -8.88 2.55 -6.52
CA HIS A 119 -10.21 2.06 -6.15
C HIS A 119 -11.27 2.22 -7.26
N ASN A 120 -11.12 3.27 -8.09
CA ASN A 120 -12.14 3.60 -9.08
C ASN A 120 -11.58 4.46 -10.21
N GLU A 121 -12.32 4.55 -11.31
CA GLU A 121 -11.96 5.32 -12.50
C GLU A 121 -11.78 6.82 -12.21
N LYS A 122 -12.50 7.40 -11.26
CA LYS A 122 -12.32 8.82 -10.88
C LYS A 122 -10.95 9.09 -10.30
N MET A 123 -10.46 8.19 -9.44
CA MET A 123 -9.10 8.29 -8.87
C MET A 123 -8.04 8.10 -9.95
N LYS A 124 -8.25 7.14 -10.85
CA LYS A 124 -7.36 6.90 -11.99
C LYS A 124 -7.28 8.14 -12.90
N GLY A 125 -8.42 8.66 -13.35
CA GLY A 125 -8.48 9.86 -14.19
C GLY A 125 -7.82 11.06 -13.53
N TRP A 126 -8.04 11.26 -12.22
CA TRP A 126 -7.38 12.35 -11.51
C TRP A 126 -5.85 12.21 -11.51
N LEU A 127 -5.32 11.01 -11.30
CA LEU A 127 -3.87 10.76 -11.35
C LEU A 127 -3.30 11.00 -12.75
N GLU A 128 -4.00 10.55 -13.80
CA GLU A 128 -3.60 10.74 -15.20
C GLU A 128 -3.61 12.23 -15.58
N GLU A 129 -4.66 12.96 -15.22
CA GLU A 129 -4.79 14.41 -15.45
C GLU A 129 -3.68 15.22 -14.79
N HIS A 130 -3.15 14.75 -13.65
CA HIS A 130 -2.03 15.38 -12.95
C HIS A 130 -0.66 14.82 -13.35
N GLY A 131 -0.60 14.04 -14.44
CA GLY A 131 0.67 13.61 -15.05
C GLY A 131 1.28 12.35 -14.46
N CYS A 132 0.51 11.51 -13.78
CA CYS A 132 1.00 10.20 -13.33
C CYS A 132 1.17 9.28 -14.54
N ALA A 133 2.42 8.95 -14.89
CA ALA A 133 2.76 8.07 -15.99
C ALA A 133 2.93 6.60 -15.57
N VAL A 134 2.73 6.28 -14.30
CA VAL A 134 2.85 4.89 -13.80
C VAL A 134 1.66 4.07 -14.28
N PRO A 135 1.86 2.84 -14.81
CA PRO A 135 0.76 1.96 -15.17
C PRO A 135 -0.19 1.73 -13.99
N MET A 136 -1.51 1.80 -14.26
CA MET A 136 -2.54 1.71 -13.23
C MET A 136 -3.61 0.69 -13.59
N GLY A 137 -4.02 -0.08 -12.57
CA GLY A 137 -5.21 -0.93 -12.62
C GLY A 137 -6.29 -0.41 -11.68
N ASN A 138 -7.54 -0.58 -12.08
CA ASN A 138 -8.71 -0.23 -11.28
C ASN A 138 -9.23 -1.48 -10.56
N LEU A 139 -9.52 -1.36 -9.26
CA LEU A 139 -10.09 -2.43 -8.45
C LEU A 139 -11.63 -2.49 -8.56
N GLU A 140 -12.24 -1.40 -9.05
CA GLU A 140 -13.67 -1.14 -9.25
C GLU A 140 -14.47 -1.11 -7.96
N ILE A 141 -14.58 -2.23 -7.24
CA ILE A 141 -15.28 -2.31 -5.97
C ILE A 141 -14.31 -2.81 -4.91
N PHE A 142 -14.16 -2.02 -3.85
CA PHE A 142 -13.44 -2.46 -2.67
C PHE A 142 -14.43 -3.14 -1.73
N ASP A 143 -14.60 -4.45 -1.93
CA ASP A 143 -15.48 -5.24 -1.08
C ASP A 143 -14.77 -5.61 0.22
N TYR A 144 -15.52 -5.61 1.32
CA TYR A 144 -14.98 -5.99 2.62
C TYR A 144 -15.10 -7.50 2.81
N LEU A 145 -14.07 -8.12 3.38
CA LEU A 145 -14.19 -9.50 3.85
C LEU A 145 -15.33 -9.58 4.86
N SER A 146 -16.34 -10.38 4.55
CA SER A 146 -17.49 -10.64 5.42
C SER A 146 -17.34 -12.01 6.07
N ALA A 147 -17.50 -12.07 7.39
CA ALA A 147 -17.64 -13.33 8.11
C ALA A 147 -19.08 -13.88 8.06
N ALA A 148 -20.04 -13.14 7.48
CA ALA A 148 -21.40 -13.59 7.32
C ALA A 148 -21.49 -14.63 6.20
N GLU A 149 -22.14 -15.76 6.47
CA GLU A 149 -22.53 -16.70 5.42
C GLU A 149 -23.45 -15.98 4.42
N PRO A 150 -23.31 -16.26 3.11
CA PRO A 150 -24.22 -15.71 2.13
C PRO A 150 -25.65 -16.11 2.51
N CYS A 151 -26.54 -15.11 2.59
CA CYS A 151 -27.96 -15.36 2.77
C CYS A 151 -28.39 -16.31 1.63
N ARG A 152 -28.82 -17.52 1.95
CA ARG A 152 -29.51 -18.36 0.98
C ARG A 152 -30.81 -17.64 0.66
N GLU A 153 -30.98 -17.18 -0.56
CA GLU A 153 -32.28 -16.84 -1.07
C GLU A 153 -33.06 -18.15 -1.04
N ASP A 154 -34.03 -18.23 -0.11
CA ASP A 154 -35.00 -19.31 -0.10
C ASP A 154 -35.77 -19.21 -1.42
N GLU A 155 -35.54 -20.19 -2.30
CA GLU A 155 -36.33 -20.37 -3.50
C GLU A 155 -37.78 -20.61 -3.06
N GLU A 156 -38.68 -19.61 -3.30
CA GLU A 156 -40.13 -19.77 -3.30
C GLU A 156 -40.60 -20.30 -4.66
#